data_665a4a02dbd5c273fc9333386428cefe
#
_entry.id   665a4a02dbd5c273fc9333386428cefe
#
_cell.length_a   1.000
_cell.length_b   1.000
_cell.length_c   1.000
_cell.angle_alpha   90.00
_cell.angle_beta   90.00
_cell.angle_gamma   90.00
#
_symmetry.space_group_name_H-M   'P 1'
#
loop_
_entity.id
_entity.type
_entity.pdbx_description
1 polymer ?
#
loop_
_entity_poly.entity_id
_entity_poly.type
_entity_poly.pdbx_seq_one_letter_code
_entity_poly.pdbx_strand_id
1 'polypeptide(L)'
;PSPVHDGLHLTAPDGSSAYVRFADFATQDAPTEVWGTHFTARIAPDAINKWLSGFFSREVQLRWVGPQMTRRVKRHNTVPLSFADGYPYLLANEASLRDLQQRCPASVKMEQFRPNLVVSGASAWEEDRWKVIRIGDVVFDVVKPCSRCIFTTVSPEKGQKHPAGEPLKTLQSFRTAQDNGDVDFGQNLIARNSGVIRVGDEVEILATAPAKIYGAAAADDTANITQQPDANVDIDWQGQAFRGN
;
A
#
# COMPACT_ATOMS: atom_id res chain seq x y z
N PRO A 1 -1.93 12.56 8.26
CA PRO A 1 -1.86 13.72 7.38
C PRO A 1 -3.12 13.83 6.53
N SER A 2 -3.56 15.05 6.29
CA SER A 2 -4.70 15.33 5.42
C SER A 2 -4.27 16.31 4.33
N PRO A 3 -4.55 16.03 3.04
CA PRO A 3 -4.30 16.98 1.98
C PRO A 3 -5.21 18.19 2.13
N VAL A 4 -4.67 19.37 1.88
CA VAL A 4 -5.39 20.64 1.80
C VAL A 4 -5.02 21.31 0.48
N HIS A 5 -5.73 22.36 0.09
CA HIS A 5 -5.64 22.95 -1.26
C HIS A 5 -4.20 23.16 -1.78
N ASP A 6 -3.26 23.60 -0.95
CA ASP A 6 -1.89 23.96 -1.36
C ASP A 6 -0.81 23.23 -0.55
N GLY A 7 -1.15 22.18 0.22
CA GLY A 7 -0.19 21.49 1.07
C GLY A 7 -0.75 20.32 1.86
N LEU A 8 -0.11 20.05 2.98
CA LEU A 8 -0.47 18.99 3.92
C LEU A 8 -0.68 19.55 5.33
N HIS A 9 -1.77 19.17 5.95
CA HIS A 9 -1.97 19.32 7.39
C HIS A 9 -1.57 18.01 8.09
N LEU A 10 -0.64 18.11 9.03
CA LEU A 10 -0.11 16.99 9.80
C LEU A 10 -0.63 17.10 11.23
N THR A 11 -1.14 16.03 11.79
CA THR A 11 -1.60 15.97 13.19
C THR A 11 -0.88 14.82 13.88
N ALA A 12 -0.30 15.09 15.03
CA ALA A 12 0.37 14.09 15.86
C ALA A 12 -0.58 13.51 16.91
N PRO A 13 -0.25 12.36 17.53
CA PRO A 13 -1.07 11.71 18.54
C PRO A 13 -1.33 12.57 19.79
N ASP A 14 -0.44 13.51 20.13
CA ASP A 14 -0.58 14.45 21.25
C ASP A 14 -1.51 15.65 20.93
N GLY A 15 -2.10 15.68 19.73
CA GLY A 15 -2.97 16.76 19.26
C GLY A 15 -2.22 17.95 18.66
N SER A 16 -0.89 17.99 18.73
CA SER A 16 -0.11 19.02 18.05
C SER A 16 -0.23 18.88 16.54
N SER A 17 -0.11 19.97 15.81
CA SER A 17 -0.24 19.96 14.36
C SER A 17 0.78 20.85 13.68
N ALA A 18 1.10 20.52 12.44
CA ALA A 18 1.93 21.32 11.56
C ALA A 18 1.29 21.40 10.17
N TYR A 19 1.59 22.48 9.47
CA TYR A 19 1.15 22.71 8.11
C TYR A 19 2.36 22.95 7.22
N VAL A 20 2.39 22.33 6.07
CA VAL A 20 3.45 22.52 5.07
C VAL A 20 2.83 22.70 3.68
N ARG A 21 3.14 23.83 3.03
CA ARG A 21 2.69 24.08 1.65
C ARG A 21 3.62 23.36 0.67
N PHE A 22 3.09 22.95 -0.47
CA PHE A 22 3.92 22.37 -1.54
C PHE A 22 5.00 23.36 -2.03
N ALA A 23 4.72 24.66 -1.97
CA ALA A 23 5.68 25.70 -2.33
C ALA A 23 6.86 25.83 -1.35
N ASP A 24 6.72 25.34 -0.11
CA ASP A 24 7.77 25.44 0.92
C ASP A 24 8.80 24.31 0.83
N PHE A 25 8.52 23.24 0.04
CA PHE A 25 9.50 22.18 -0.18
C PHE A 25 10.70 22.72 -0.97
N ALA A 26 11.88 22.17 -0.67
CA ALA A 26 13.13 22.55 -1.35
C ALA A 26 12.94 22.53 -2.88
N THR A 27 13.54 23.49 -3.56
CA THR A 27 13.48 23.57 -5.04
C THR A 27 14.40 22.55 -5.70
N GLN A 28 15.47 22.14 -5.00
CA GLN A 28 16.38 21.09 -5.47
C GLN A 28 15.83 19.71 -5.11
N ASP A 29 15.92 18.82 -6.07
CA ASP A 29 15.60 17.41 -5.89
C ASP A 29 16.72 16.71 -5.12
N ALA A 30 16.36 15.92 -4.12
CA ALA A 30 17.28 15.10 -3.34
C ALA A 30 17.15 13.62 -3.72
N PRO A 31 18.26 12.86 -3.78
CA PRO A 31 18.21 11.41 -4.01
C PRO A 31 17.34 10.71 -2.97
N THR A 32 16.55 9.75 -3.42
CA THR A 32 15.74 8.90 -2.56
C THR A 32 15.59 7.52 -3.19
N GLU A 33 15.15 6.56 -2.40
CA GLU A 33 15.02 5.17 -2.81
C GLU A 33 13.78 4.52 -2.21
N VAL A 34 13.15 3.63 -2.96
CA VAL A 34 12.13 2.69 -2.46
C VAL A 34 12.41 1.33 -3.10
N TRP A 35 12.67 0.31 -2.29
CA TRP A 35 12.94 -1.06 -2.74
C TRP A 35 14.03 -1.17 -3.82
N GLY A 36 15.16 -0.49 -3.62
CA GLY A 36 16.27 -0.47 -4.58
C GLY A 36 16.01 0.36 -5.85
N THR A 37 14.85 1.00 -5.96
CA THR A 37 14.56 1.92 -7.06
C THR A 37 14.93 3.33 -6.65
N HIS A 38 16.00 3.88 -7.27
CA HIS A 38 16.45 5.26 -7.04
C HIS A 38 15.62 6.25 -7.85
N PHE A 39 15.26 7.35 -7.21
CA PHE A 39 14.57 8.48 -7.83
C PHE A 39 14.85 9.76 -7.04
N THR A 40 14.18 10.86 -7.34
CA THR A 40 14.36 12.12 -6.63
C THR A 40 13.07 12.58 -5.96
N ALA A 41 13.22 13.30 -4.86
CA ALA A 41 12.13 13.94 -4.15
C ALA A 41 12.58 15.22 -3.47
N ARG A 42 11.67 16.12 -3.20
CA ARG A 42 11.93 17.41 -2.52
C ARG A 42 11.78 17.21 -1.02
N ILE A 43 12.62 17.89 -0.25
CA ILE A 43 12.65 17.81 1.20
C ILE A 43 11.80 18.94 1.78
N ALA A 44 10.98 18.66 2.78
CA ALA A 44 10.23 19.64 3.53
C ALA A 44 11.18 20.56 4.34
N PRO A 45 10.69 21.76 4.77
CA PRO A 45 11.48 22.65 5.62
C PRO A 45 11.98 21.99 6.91
N ASP A 46 13.16 22.37 7.37
CA ASP A 46 13.80 21.83 8.58
C ASP A 46 12.90 21.86 9.82
N ALA A 47 12.07 22.88 9.96
CA ALA A 47 11.14 22.99 11.08
C ALA A 47 10.13 21.83 11.10
N ILE A 48 9.62 21.41 9.93
CA ILE A 48 8.73 20.27 9.79
C ILE A 48 9.46 18.96 10.09
N ASN A 49 10.66 18.80 9.54
CA ASN A 49 11.48 17.60 9.74
C ASN A 49 11.87 17.44 11.22
N LYS A 50 12.24 18.53 11.91
CA LYS A 50 12.54 18.52 13.36
C LYS A 50 11.30 18.18 14.18
N TRP A 51 10.15 18.76 13.85
CA TRP A 51 8.89 18.45 14.54
C TRP A 51 8.52 16.96 14.40
N LEU A 52 8.60 16.40 13.18
CA LEU A 52 8.39 14.97 12.94
C LEU A 52 9.41 14.11 13.69
N SER A 53 10.70 14.46 13.63
CA SER A 53 11.78 13.70 14.29
C SER A 53 11.57 13.59 15.80
N GLY A 54 10.94 14.59 16.41
CA GLY A 54 10.58 14.56 17.84
C GLY A 54 9.64 13.42 18.21
N PHE A 55 8.71 13.03 17.31
CA PHE A 55 7.78 11.91 17.56
C PHE A 55 8.40 10.54 17.29
N PHE A 56 9.33 10.47 16.34
CA PHE A 56 9.93 9.19 15.95
C PHE A 56 11.18 8.83 16.76
N SER A 57 11.65 9.72 17.67
CA SER A 57 12.90 9.56 18.43
C SER A 57 14.12 9.26 17.55
N ARG A 58 14.07 9.70 16.30
CA ARG A 58 15.14 9.59 15.28
C ARG A 58 14.97 10.68 14.24
N GLU A 59 16.03 10.96 13.49
CA GLU A 59 15.94 11.88 12.37
C GLU A 59 15.07 11.31 11.26
N VAL A 60 14.05 12.08 10.84
CA VAL A 60 13.19 11.77 9.72
C VAL A 60 12.99 13.00 8.85
N GLN A 61 12.70 12.78 7.57
CA GLN A 61 12.39 13.83 6.62
C GLN A 61 11.05 13.56 5.95
N LEU A 62 10.20 14.58 5.90
CA LEU A 62 9.04 14.55 5.01
C LEU A 62 9.52 14.85 3.59
N ARG A 63 9.17 13.99 2.65
CA ARG A 63 9.56 14.13 1.24
C ARG A 63 8.35 14.13 0.32
N TRP A 64 8.41 14.95 -0.70
CA TRP A 64 7.40 15.05 -1.75
C TRP A 64 8.05 14.81 -3.11
N VAL A 65 7.44 13.93 -3.93
CA VAL A 65 7.95 13.58 -5.27
C VAL A 65 7.95 14.76 -6.25
N GLY A 66 7.37 15.90 -5.85
CA GLY A 66 7.26 17.08 -6.72
C GLY A 66 6.22 16.92 -7.83
N PRO A 67 6.07 17.95 -8.68
CA PRO A 67 5.13 17.92 -9.79
C PRO A 67 5.59 17.02 -10.95
N GLN A 68 6.88 16.71 -11.03
CA GLN A 68 7.48 15.87 -12.07
C GLN A 68 8.04 14.60 -11.45
N MET A 69 7.15 13.65 -11.16
CA MET A 69 7.56 12.34 -10.64
C MET A 69 8.45 11.61 -11.63
N THR A 70 9.66 11.22 -11.21
CA THR A 70 10.62 10.47 -12.04
C THR A 70 10.47 8.96 -11.90
N ARG A 71 9.99 8.46 -10.74
CA ARG A 71 9.73 7.04 -10.53
C ARG A 71 8.54 6.56 -11.36
N ARG A 72 8.63 5.34 -11.87
CA ARG A 72 7.61 4.70 -12.71
C ARG A 72 7.26 3.31 -12.19
N VAL A 73 6.05 2.85 -12.52
CA VAL A 73 5.64 1.45 -12.28
C VAL A 73 6.52 0.53 -13.13
N LYS A 74 7.17 -0.46 -12.51
CA LYS A 74 8.23 -1.29 -13.14
C LYS A 74 7.82 -1.93 -14.48
N ARG A 75 6.56 -2.34 -14.64
CA ARG A 75 6.05 -2.97 -15.88
C ARG A 75 5.17 -2.05 -16.72
N HIS A 76 5.02 -0.79 -16.30
CA HIS A 76 4.21 0.24 -16.95
C HIS A 76 4.97 1.57 -16.89
N ASN A 77 6.05 1.67 -17.67
CA ASN A 77 7.04 2.75 -17.61
C ASN A 77 6.50 4.16 -17.94
N THR A 78 5.27 4.26 -18.43
CA THR A 78 4.57 5.54 -18.63
C THR A 78 3.80 5.99 -17.39
N VAL A 79 3.54 5.07 -16.43
CA VAL A 79 2.73 5.35 -15.24
C VAL A 79 3.61 5.90 -14.13
N PRO A 80 3.39 7.14 -13.66
CA PRO A 80 4.14 7.71 -12.56
C PRO A 80 3.80 6.99 -11.25
N LEU A 81 4.79 6.85 -10.37
CA LEU A 81 4.67 6.22 -9.07
C LEU A 81 5.35 7.08 -8.00
N SER A 82 4.63 7.39 -6.94
CA SER A 82 5.18 8.09 -5.78
C SER A 82 5.95 7.14 -4.86
N PHE A 83 5.76 7.22 -3.57
CA PHE A 83 6.39 6.34 -2.58
C PHE A 83 5.66 5.01 -2.36
N ALA A 84 4.60 4.72 -3.14
CA ALA A 84 3.92 3.43 -3.06
C ALA A 84 4.85 2.28 -3.51
N ASP A 85 4.64 1.07 -2.96
CA ASP A 85 5.53 -0.08 -3.19
C ASP A 85 5.66 -0.44 -4.67
N GLY A 86 4.58 -0.71 -5.36
CA GLY A 86 4.63 -1.14 -6.75
C GLY A 86 3.59 -0.54 -7.68
N TYR A 87 2.44 -0.15 -7.15
CA TYR A 87 1.32 0.39 -7.93
C TYR A 87 0.68 1.59 -7.21
N PRO A 88 0.08 2.53 -7.96
CA PRO A 88 -0.47 3.75 -7.37
C PRO A 88 -1.71 3.52 -6.51
N TYR A 89 -2.50 2.47 -6.79
CA TYR A 89 -3.72 2.19 -6.05
C TYR A 89 -3.86 0.71 -5.71
N LEU A 90 -4.43 0.45 -4.53
CA LEU A 90 -4.84 -0.85 -4.05
C LEU A 90 -6.35 -0.82 -3.78
N LEU A 91 -7.08 -1.74 -4.39
CA LEU A 91 -8.49 -2.00 -4.13
C LEU A 91 -8.64 -3.24 -3.25
N ALA A 92 -9.52 -3.18 -2.27
CA ALA A 92 -9.94 -4.32 -1.48
C ALA A 92 -11.47 -4.41 -1.40
N ASN A 93 -12.00 -5.62 -1.25
CA ASN A 93 -13.42 -5.90 -1.17
C ASN A 93 -13.80 -6.27 0.26
N GLU A 94 -14.84 -5.63 0.79
CA GLU A 94 -15.33 -5.92 2.14
C GLU A 94 -15.81 -7.37 2.31
N ALA A 95 -16.43 -7.96 1.28
CA ALA A 95 -16.87 -9.35 1.35
C ALA A 95 -15.68 -10.30 1.44
N SER A 96 -14.59 -10.04 0.74
CA SER A 96 -13.34 -10.80 0.82
C SER A 96 -12.68 -10.68 2.19
N LEU A 97 -12.74 -9.48 2.80
CA LEU A 97 -12.30 -9.30 4.17
C LEU A 97 -13.17 -10.11 5.15
N ARG A 98 -14.48 -10.08 4.99
CA ARG A 98 -15.40 -10.87 5.86
C ARG A 98 -15.15 -12.37 5.75
N ASP A 99 -14.90 -12.91 4.55
CA ASP A 99 -14.55 -14.33 4.37
C ASP A 99 -13.21 -14.65 5.06
N LEU A 100 -12.21 -13.78 4.93
CA LEU A 100 -10.95 -13.93 5.67
C LEU A 100 -11.17 -13.89 7.19
N GLN A 101 -11.98 -12.98 7.70
CA GLN A 101 -12.30 -12.87 9.13
C GLN A 101 -12.97 -14.12 9.69
N GLN A 102 -13.84 -14.77 8.90
CA GLN A 102 -14.49 -16.03 9.30
C GLN A 102 -13.50 -17.19 9.41
N ARG A 103 -12.43 -17.17 8.63
CA ARG A 103 -11.38 -18.22 8.62
C ARG A 103 -10.27 -17.95 9.64
N CYS A 104 -10.02 -16.68 9.92
CA CYS A 104 -8.88 -16.27 10.75
C CYS A 104 -9.21 -16.33 12.23
N PRO A 105 -8.40 -17.00 13.07
CA PRO A 105 -8.62 -17.04 14.52
C PRO A 105 -8.35 -15.70 15.22
N ALA A 106 -7.74 -14.72 14.51
CA ALA A 106 -7.44 -13.41 15.01
C ALA A 106 -8.38 -12.35 14.43
N SER A 107 -8.54 -11.23 15.13
CA SER A 107 -9.25 -10.07 14.58
C SER A 107 -8.45 -9.47 13.43
N VAL A 108 -9.08 -9.34 12.27
CA VAL A 108 -8.48 -8.78 11.05
C VAL A 108 -9.22 -7.51 10.66
N LYS A 109 -8.46 -6.45 10.36
CA LYS A 109 -8.99 -5.15 9.96
C LYS A 109 -8.54 -4.79 8.55
N MET A 110 -9.36 -4.02 7.83
CA MET A 110 -9.07 -3.57 6.47
C MET A 110 -7.78 -2.75 6.42
N GLU A 111 -7.52 -1.95 7.43
CA GLU A 111 -6.34 -1.07 7.55
C GLU A 111 -5.01 -1.84 7.54
N GLN A 112 -4.99 -3.11 7.93
CA GLN A 112 -3.78 -3.95 7.85
C GLN A 112 -3.33 -4.18 6.41
N PHE A 113 -4.26 -4.09 5.45
CA PHE A 113 -3.98 -4.24 4.02
C PHE A 113 -3.72 -2.91 3.32
N ARG A 114 -4.01 -1.76 3.97
CA ARG A 114 -3.72 -0.41 3.50
C ARG A 114 -4.30 -0.10 2.11
N PRO A 115 -5.57 -0.43 1.82
CA PRO A 115 -6.17 -0.11 0.53
C PRO A 115 -6.41 1.40 0.38
N ASN A 116 -6.37 1.87 -0.88
CA ASN A 116 -6.83 3.21 -1.24
C ASN A 116 -8.33 3.23 -1.50
N LEU A 117 -8.86 2.12 -2.04
CA LEU A 117 -10.25 1.94 -2.43
C LEU A 117 -10.80 0.69 -1.74
N VAL A 118 -11.91 0.85 -1.04
CA VAL A 118 -12.65 -0.27 -0.45
C VAL A 118 -14.01 -0.34 -1.10
N VAL A 119 -14.35 -1.48 -1.67
CA VAL A 119 -15.63 -1.70 -2.34
C VAL A 119 -16.52 -2.63 -1.53
N SER A 120 -17.83 -2.40 -1.64
CA SER A 120 -18.86 -3.22 -1.01
C SER A 120 -19.90 -3.66 -2.05
N GLY A 121 -20.76 -4.62 -1.68
CA GLY A 121 -21.83 -5.11 -2.55
C GLY A 121 -21.44 -6.22 -3.53
N ALA A 122 -20.16 -6.46 -3.76
CA ALA A 122 -19.67 -7.59 -4.54
C ALA A 122 -19.58 -8.88 -3.69
N SER A 123 -19.56 -10.03 -4.34
CA SER A 123 -19.29 -11.32 -3.68
C SER A 123 -17.83 -11.40 -3.22
N ALA A 124 -17.53 -12.25 -2.23
CA ALA A 124 -16.17 -12.47 -1.78
C ALA A 124 -15.29 -12.97 -2.95
N TRP A 125 -14.13 -12.33 -3.11
CA TRP A 125 -13.12 -12.63 -4.15
C TRP A 125 -13.58 -12.37 -5.59
N GLU A 126 -14.71 -11.70 -5.79
CA GLU A 126 -15.18 -11.34 -7.13
C GLU A 126 -14.23 -10.38 -7.83
N GLU A 127 -13.55 -9.52 -7.07
CA GLU A 127 -12.52 -8.61 -7.55
C GLU A 127 -11.33 -9.31 -8.26
N ASP A 128 -11.13 -10.60 -8.02
CA ASP A 128 -10.09 -11.38 -8.70
C ASP A 128 -10.36 -11.57 -10.21
N ARG A 129 -11.61 -11.39 -10.62
CA ARG A 129 -12.04 -11.53 -12.02
C ARG A 129 -12.15 -10.19 -12.75
N TRP A 130 -12.04 -9.09 -12.05
CA TRP A 130 -12.15 -7.78 -12.67
C TRP A 130 -10.88 -7.47 -13.47
N LYS A 131 -11.08 -6.90 -14.66
CA LYS A 131 -9.98 -6.50 -15.54
C LYS A 131 -9.97 -5.00 -15.81
N VAL A 132 -11.14 -4.42 -16.00
CA VAL A 132 -11.34 -2.97 -16.14
C VAL A 132 -12.58 -2.59 -15.36
N ILE A 133 -12.48 -1.57 -14.54
CA ILE A 133 -13.61 -1.04 -13.77
C ILE A 133 -13.70 0.48 -13.93
N ARG A 134 -14.88 1.03 -13.72
CA ARG A 134 -15.12 2.46 -13.57
C ARG A 134 -15.65 2.74 -12.18
N ILE A 135 -15.15 3.81 -11.55
CA ILE A 135 -15.66 4.36 -10.30
C ILE A 135 -15.79 5.87 -10.50
N GLY A 136 -16.99 6.42 -10.41
CA GLY A 136 -17.24 7.82 -10.74
C GLY A 136 -16.70 8.16 -12.15
N ASP A 137 -15.86 9.20 -12.24
CA ASP A 137 -15.27 9.65 -13.51
C ASP A 137 -14.05 8.85 -13.96
N VAL A 138 -13.53 7.93 -13.12
CA VAL A 138 -12.23 7.30 -13.35
C VAL A 138 -12.36 5.84 -13.78
N VAL A 139 -11.71 5.51 -14.89
CA VAL A 139 -11.54 4.13 -15.37
C VAL A 139 -10.19 3.58 -14.87
N PHE A 140 -10.22 2.39 -14.30
CA PHE A 140 -9.04 1.71 -13.79
C PHE A 140 -8.79 0.40 -14.53
N ASP A 141 -7.52 0.15 -14.85
CA ASP A 141 -7.01 -1.18 -15.11
C ASP A 141 -6.78 -1.92 -13.80
N VAL A 142 -7.37 -3.11 -13.65
CA VAL A 142 -7.04 -4.06 -12.59
C VAL A 142 -5.86 -4.90 -13.08
N VAL A 143 -4.67 -4.56 -12.60
CA VAL A 143 -3.42 -5.04 -13.23
C VAL A 143 -3.03 -6.42 -12.76
N LYS A 144 -3.05 -6.62 -11.46
CA LYS A 144 -2.70 -7.90 -10.82
C LYS A 144 -3.15 -7.94 -9.37
N PRO A 145 -3.34 -9.14 -8.78
CA PRO A 145 -3.51 -9.28 -7.34
C PRO A 145 -2.34 -8.67 -6.57
N CYS A 146 -2.61 -8.21 -5.36
CA CYS A 146 -1.60 -7.66 -4.47
C CYS A 146 -1.02 -8.75 -3.58
N SER A 147 0.23 -9.12 -3.84
CA SER A 147 0.98 -10.05 -2.99
C SER A 147 1.21 -9.44 -1.61
N ARG A 148 0.95 -10.22 -0.57
CA ARG A 148 0.99 -9.76 0.83
C ARG A 148 2.23 -10.29 1.54
N CYS A 149 2.83 -9.41 2.32
CA CYS A 149 4.01 -9.72 3.12
C CYS A 149 3.68 -9.72 4.62
N ILE A 150 4.69 -9.99 5.44
CA ILE A 150 4.60 -10.01 6.90
C ILE A 150 4.03 -8.72 7.49
N PHE A 151 4.10 -7.59 6.78
CA PHE A 151 3.59 -6.31 7.26
C PHE A 151 2.08 -6.33 7.54
N THR A 152 1.31 -7.17 6.85
CA THR A 152 -0.13 -7.36 7.12
C THR A 152 -0.41 -7.93 8.51
N THR A 153 0.58 -8.52 9.18
CA THR A 153 0.45 -9.04 10.54
C THR A 153 0.61 -7.96 11.60
N VAL A 154 0.98 -6.73 11.23
CA VAL A 154 1.17 -5.62 12.17
C VAL A 154 -0.17 -4.97 12.47
N SER A 155 -0.52 -4.88 13.76
CA SER A 155 -1.70 -4.14 14.21
C SER A 155 -1.55 -2.65 13.92
N PRO A 156 -2.48 -2.00 13.20
CA PRO A 156 -2.43 -0.57 12.95
C PRO A 156 -2.44 0.29 14.21
N GLU A 157 -3.08 -0.20 15.28
CA GLU A 157 -3.21 0.54 16.54
C GLU A 157 -2.00 0.36 17.46
N LYS A 158 -1.41 -0.83 17.47
CA LYS A 158 -0.34 -1.20 18.42
C LYS A 158 1.05 -1.13 17.81
N GLY A 159 1.16 -1.10 16.47
CA GLY A 159 2.46 -1.18 15.79
C GLY A 159 3.21 -2.50 16.01
N GLN A 160 2.53 -3.55 16.50
CA GLN A 160 3.13 -4.84 16.87
C GLN A 160 2.66 -5.95 15.95
N LYS A 161 3.60 -6.84 15.58
CA LYS A 161 3.29 -8.03 14.81
C LYS A 161 2.45 -9.01 15.63
N HIS A 162 1.47 -9.65 14.95
CA HIS A 162 0.72 -10.75 15.57
C HIS A 162 1.64 -11.95 15.83
N PRO A 163 1.68 -12.52 17.07
CA PRO A 163 2.65 -13.55 17.44
C PRO A 163 2.53 -14.84 16.63
N ALA A 164 1.32 -15.18 16.16
CA ALA A 164 1.07 -16.36 15.31
C ALA A 164 1.16 -16.06 13.81
N GLY A 165 1.58 -14.85 13.40
CA GLY A 165 1.69 -14.47 11.99
C GLY A 165 0.36 -14.23 11.26
N GLU A 166 -0.74 -13.99 12.01
CA GLU A 166 -2.04 -13.71 11.39
C GLU A 166 -2.15 -12.24 10.92
N PRO A 167 -2.92 -11.97 9.88
CA PRO A 167 -3.76 -12.85 9.06
C PRO A 167 -3.00 -13.53 7.90
N LEU A 168 -1.70 -13.29 7.74
CA LEU A 168 -0.92 -13.83 6.62
C LEU A 168 -0.94 -15.36 6.60
N LYS A 169 -0.79 -15.99 7.76
CA LYS A 169 -0.84 -17.45 7.89
C LYS A 169 -2.18 -18.04 7.43
N THR A 170 -3.28 -17.41 7.81
CA THR A 170 -4.60 -17.83 7.32
C THR A 170 -4.71 -17.64 5.82
N LEU A 171 -4.28 -16.51 5.25
CA LEU A 171 -4.26 -16.30 3.79
C LEU A 171 -3.44 -17.37 3.08
N GLN A 172 -2.29 -17.76 3.59
CA GLN A 172 -1.46 -18.84 3.02
C GLN A 172 -2.22 -20.16 2.87
N SER A 173 -3.17 -20.44 3.75
CA SER A 173 -3.91 -21.71 3.71
C SER A 173 -4.88 -21.81 2.52
N PHE A 174 -5.27 -20.70 1.86
CA PHE A 174 -6.24 -20.74 0.78
C PHE A 174 -6.07 -19.68 -0.31
N ARG A 175 -5.14 -18.73 -0.11
CA ARG A 175 -4.87 -17.62 -1.07
C ARG A 175 -3.46 -17.66 -1.63
N THR A 176 -2.78 -18.78 -1.56
CA THR A 176 -1.50 -18.97 -2.25
C THR A 176 -1.76 -19.24 -3.72
N ALA A 177 -1.24 -18.37 -4.59
CA ALA A 177 -1.39 -18.48 -6.03
C ALA A 177 -0.54 -19.64 -6.57
N GLN A 178 -1.15 -20.54 -7.35
CA GLN A 178 -0.48 -21.76 -7.84
C GLN A 178 0.56 -21.48 -8.93
N ASP A 179 0.48 -20.31 -9.57
CA ASP A 179 1.39 -19.94 -10.66
C ASP A 179 2.74 -19.37 -10.18
N ASN A 180 2.79 -18.78 -8.99
CA ASN A 180 4.00 -18.10 -8.50
C ASN A 180 4.21 -18.15 -6.97
N GLY A 181 3.33 -18.82 -6.22
CA GLY A 181 3.44 -18.93 -4.77
C GLY A 181 3.10 -17.67 -3.98
N ASP A 182 2.72 -16.57 -4.63
CA ASP A 182 2.33 -15.33 -3.96
C ASP A 182 1.05 -15.54 -3.12
N VAL A 183 1.01 -14.94 -1.94
CA VAL A 183 -0.19 -14.90 -1.10
C VAL A 183 -0.93 -13.59 -1.36
N ASP A 184 -2.09 -13.66 -1.98
CA ASP A 184 -2.75 -12.49 -2.54
C ASP A 184 -4.00 -12.05 -1.74
N PHE A 185 -4.15 -10.72 -1.56
CA PHE A 185 -5.37 -10.07 -1.04
C PHE A 185 -5.51 -8.67 -1.64
N GLY A 186 -6.64 -8.41 -2.32
CA GLY A 186 -6.90 -7.15 -3.03
C GLY A 186 -6.20 -7.06 -4.38
N GLN A 187 -6.49 -5.98 -5.10
CA GLN A 187 -6.08 -5.80 -6.49
C GLN A 187 -5.30 -4.50 -6.69
N ASN A 188 -4.16 -4.58 -7.34
CA ASN A 188 -3.40 -3.39 -7.76
C ASN A 188 -4.03 -2.75 -8.99
N LEU A 189 -4.22 -1.43 -8.95
CA LEU A 189 -4.86 -0.68 -10.01
C LEU A 189 -3.96 0.41 -10.60
N ILE A 190 -4.25 0.73 -11.88
CA ILE A 190 -3.72 1.90 -12.59
C ILE A 190 -4.92 2.67 -13.15
N ALA A 191 -4.99 3.97 -12.86
CA ALA A 191 -5.99 4.85 -13.46
C ALA A 191 -5.62 5.17 -14.91
N ARG A 192 -6.58 5.08 -15.84
CA ARG A 192 -6.42 5.44 -17.25
C ARG A 192 -6.58 6.94 -17.50
N ASN A 193 -7.31 7.63 -16.63
CA ASN A 193 -7.61 9.05 -16.74
C ASN A 193 -7.65 9.69 -15.35
N SER A 194 -7.60 11.01 -15.32
CA SER A 194 -7.91 11.81 -14.15
C SER A 194 -9.41 12.03 -14.02
N GLY A 195 -9.90 12.20 -12.80
CA GLY A 195 -11.30 12.43 -12.51
C GLY A 195 -11.56 12.49 -11.02
N VAL A 196 -12.82 12.57 -10.64
CA VAL A 196 -13.26 12.60 -9.25
C VAL A 196 -13.99 11.30 -8.92
N ILE A 197 -13.63 10.70 -7.83
CA ILE A 197 -14.33 9.57 -7.20
C ILE A 197 -14.79 9.99 -5.80
N ARG A 198 -15.96 9.51 -5.39
CA ARG A 198 -16.57 9.82 -4.10
C ARG A 198 -16.96 8.53 -3.39
N VAL A 199 -16.99 8.60 -2.07
CA VAL A 199 -17.60 7.52 -1.27
C VAL A 199 -19.07 7.39 -1.67
N GLY A 200 -19.49 6.17 -2.01
CA GLY A 200 -20.84 5.86 -2.51
C GLY A 200 -20.96 5.81 -4.05
N ASP A 201 -19.91 6.15 -4.79
CA ASP A 201 -19.92 5.94 -6.25
C ASP A 201 -20.01 4.45 -6.57
N GLU A 202 -20.81 4.12 -7.57
CA GLU A 202 -20.97 2.75 -8.06
C GLU A 202 -19.69 2.24 -8.75
N VAL A 203 -19.41 0.96 -8.56
CA VAL A 203 -18.34 0.25 -9.28
C VAL A 203 -18.92 -0.46 -10.48
N GLU A 204 -18.70 0.08 -11.66
CA GLU A 204 -19.12 -0.53 -12.93
C GLU A 204 -18.01 -1.46 -13.45
N ILE A 205 -18.31 -2.74 -13.67
CA ILE A 205 -17.38 -3.72 -14.21
C ILE A 205 -17.43 -3.68 -15.73
N LEU A 206 -16.39 -3.09 -16.35
CA LEU A 206 -16.31 -2.92 -17.81
C LEU A 206 -15.72 -4.14 -18.54
N ALA A 207 -14.85 -4.88 -17.87
CA ALA A 207 -14.28 -6.10 -18.42
C ALA A 207 -13.85 -7.07 -17.31
N THR A 208 -13.90 -8.36 -17.60
CA THR A 208 -13.48 -9.44 -16.71
C THR A 208 -12.43 -10.33 -17.37
N ALA A 209 -11.68 -11.09 -16.55
CA ALA A 209 -10.76 -12.14 -16.97
C ALA A 209 -10.89 -13.32 -15.99
N PRO A 210 -10.40 -14.51 -16.35
CA PRO A 210 -10.30 -15.60 -15.37
C PRO A 210 -9.46 -15.18 -14.17
N ALA A 211 -9.93 -15.54 -12.96
CA ALA A 211 -9.16 -15.36 -11.74
C ALA A 211 -7.94 -16.28 -11.73
N LYS A 212 -6.91 -15.94 -10.95
CA LYS A 212 -5.85 -16.88 -10.62
C LYS A 212 -6.43 -18.10 -9.89
N ILE A 213 -5.73 -19.22 -9.98
CA ILE A 213 -6.04 -20.42 -9.21
C ILE A 213 -5.29 -20.33 -7.90
N TYR A 214 -6.02 -20.45 -6.80
CA TYR A 214 -5.51 -20.40 -5.44
C TYR A 214 -5.65 -21.75 -4.74
N GLY A 215 -4.79 -21.99 -3.75
CA GLY A 215 -4.81 -23.18 -2.91
C GLY A 215 -4.03 -22.93 -1.63
N ALA A 216 -3.82 -24.00 -0.84
CA ALA A 216 -2.86 -23.97 0.25
C ALA A 216 -1.42 -23.92 -0.30
N ALA A 217 -0.50 -23.28 0.43
CA ALA A 217 0.92 -23.37 0.11
C ALA A 217 1.37 -24.84 0.11
N ALA A 218 2.24 -25.23 -0.85
CA ALA A 218 2.84 -26.56 -0.84
C ALA A 218 3.66 -26.77 0.46
N ALA A 219 3.62 -27.99 1.00
CA ALA A 219 4.20 -28.29 2.31
C ALA A 219 5.74 -28.04 2.41
N ASP A 220 6.43 -27.97 1.26
CA ASP A 220 7.89 -27.77 1.19
C ASP A 220 8.32 -26.31 1.09
N ASP A 221 7.42 -25.35 0.85
CA ASP A 221 7.77 -23.94 0.67
C ASP A 221 7.85 -23.13 1.98
N THR A 222 7.55 -23.75 3.11
CA THR A 222 7.67 -23.05 4.41
C THR A 222 9.11 -22.73 4.81
N ALA A 223 10.10 -23.39 4.18
CA ALA A 223 11.52 -23.13 4.42
C ALA A 223 12.06 -21.89 3.67
N ASN A 224 11.39 -21.43 2.62
CA ASN A 224 11.89 -20.33 1.77
C ASN A 224 11.34 -18.94 2.16
N ILE A 225 10.35 -18.89 3.04
CA ILE A 225 9.82 -17.60 3.58
C ILE A 225 10.74 -17.05 4.67
N THR A 226 11.65 -17.90 5.22
CA THR A 226 12.60 -17.54 6.28
C THR A 226 13.93 -16.99 5.74
N GLN A 227 14.15 -16.96 4.43
CA GLN A 227 15.40 -16.43 3.83
C GLN A 227 15.19 -15.17 2.98
N GLN A 228 14.32 -14.26 3.39
CA GLN A 228 14.68 -12.86 3.15
C GLN A 228 15.71 -12.50 4.24
N PRO A 229 16.89 -12.00 3.86
CA PRO A 229 17.93 -11.74 4.85
C PRO A 229 17.37 -10.86 5.94
N ASP A 230 17.72 -11.18 7.20
CA ASP A 230 17.67 -10.26 8.32
C ASP A 230 18.54 -9.02 8.01
N ALA A 231 18.11 -8.25 7.05
CA ALA A 231 18.49 -6.86 7.01
C ALA A 231 17.66 -6.24 8.14
N ASN A 232 18.32 -5.73 9.17
CA ASN A 232 17.79 -4.70 10.02
C ASN A 232 17.35 -3.55 9.14
N VAL A 233 16.19 -3.71 8.49
CA VAL A 233 15.55 -2.67 7.73
C VAL A 233 14.63 -2.00 8.73
N ASP A 234 15.08 -0.88 9.26
CA ASP A 234 14.20 0.04 9.95
C ASP A 234 13.13 0.46 8.93
N ILE A 235 11.98 -0.18 9.04
CA ILE A 235 10.80 0.16 8.25
C ILE A 235 10.08 1.26 9.03
N ASP A 236 9.98 2.45 8.45
CA ASP A 236 9.09 3.44 9.01
C ASP A 236 7.64 2.94 8.92
N TRP A 237 6.76 3.52 9.71
CA TRP A 237 5.34 3.14 9.75
C TRP A 237 4.60 3.39 8.42
N GLN A 238 5.25 3.97 7.41
CA GLN A 238 4.77 4.11 6.03
C GLN A 238 5.31 3.00 5.10
N GLY A 239 6.07 2.03 5.63
CA GLY A 239 6.58 0.88 4.87
C GLY A 239 7.83 1.22 4.05
N GLN A 240 8.58 2.26 4.40
CA GLN A 240 9.83 2.63 3.72
C GLN A 240 11.04 2.06 4.44
N ALA A 241 11.89 1.37 3.68
CA ALA A 241 13.16 0.87 4.17
C ALA A 241 14.25 1.94 3.99
N PHE A 242 14.89 2.35 5.07
CA PHE A 242 16.12 3.14 5.02
C PHE A 242 17.32 2.26 5.35
N ARG A 243 18.31 2.21 4.46
CA ARG A 243 19.65 1.77 4.84
C ARG A 243 20.41 3.01 5.27
N GLY A 244 20.77 3.09 6.54
CA GLY A 244 21.80 4.01 6.99
C GLY A 244 23.17 3.54 6.48
N ASN A 245 23.97 4.49 6.07
CA ASN A 245 25.43 4.28 5.90
C ASN A 245 26.05 4.05 7.26
#